data_2a46eb02df83cfb6582c88cde66849f5
#
_entry.id   2a46eb02df83cfb6582c88cde66849f5
#
_cell.length_a   1.000
_cell.length_b   1.000
_cell.length_c   1.000
_cell.angle_alpha   90.00
_cell.angle_beta   90.00
_cell.angle_gamma   90.00
#
_symmetry.space_group_name_H-M   'P 1'
#
loop_
_entity.id
_entity.type
_entity.pdbx_description
1 polymer ?
#
loop_
_entity_poly.entity_id
_entity_poly.type
_entity_poly.pdbx_seq_one_letter_code
_entity_poly.pdbx_strand_id
1 'polypeptide(L)'
;TLTATSIGITVRVLDDLGKRQADEAQIVIGAAVLDDILGVLALAFLYQFASRHEVSLAATGQVALFIGLFLMASPVVAKLAGGIIDHYDQRAATPGLLVTMALALILLFSWLAHAVGAPLIMGGFAAGIALSQHFRFDVMHRLGLPGLDKWFAPSPRLAHRLEEQMRPLIHTFSPLFFVMVGVSLNLNTVDWSSPRVWQLGGALIAVAFAGKLAAGFLIRESRFRQMAIGLAMVPRGEVGLIFAQLGLNQAILDAETYAALLIVIALTTVAPPFLLKAWYARAPA
;
A
#
# COMPACT_ATOMS: atom_id res chain seq x y z
N THR A 1 8.98 4.01 -6.79
CA THR A 1 8.14 3.07 -7.59
C THR A 1 8.47 1.61 -7.34
N LEU A 2 9.76 1.22 -7.27
CA LEU A 2 10.18 -0.18 -7.12
C LEU A 2 10.12 -0.73 -5.70
N THR A 3 9.89 0.08 -4.68
CA THR A 3 9.80 -0.37 -3.29
C THR A 3 8.41 -0.86 -2.93
N ALA A 4 7.37 -0.12 -3.28
CA ALA A 4 5.99 -0.43 -2.90
C ALA A 4 5.51 -1.80 -3.43
N THR A 5 4.89 -2.59 -2.57
CA THR A 5 4.35 -3.92 -2.86
C THR A 5 2.83 -3.89 -2.88
N SER A 6 2.18 -4.48 -3.88
CA SER A 6 0.71 -4.57 -3.91
C SER A 6 0.21 -5.68 -3.00
N ILE A 7 -0.28 -5.29 -1.81
CA ILE A 7 -0.88 -6.23 -0.86
C ILE A 7 -2.10 -6.93 -1.47
N GLY A 8 -2.95 -6.19 -2.18
CA GLY A 8 -4.20 -6.71 -2.73
C GLY A 8 -3.99 -7.87 -3.70
N ILE A 9 -3.02 -7.74 -4.62
CA ILE A 9 -2.69 -8.80 -5.59
C ILE A 9 -2.12 -10.01 -4.87
N THR A 10 -1.16 -9.77 -3.96
CA THR A 10 -0.50 -10.86 -3.21
C THR A 10 -1.47 -11.66 -2.36
N VAL A 11 -2.33 -10.98 -1.58
CA VAL A 11 -3.33 -11.64 -0.73
C VAL A 11 -4.30 -12.47 -1.58
N ARG A 12 -4.76 -11.92 -2.71
CA ARG A 12 -5.66 -12.65 -3.61
C ARG A 12 -5.02 -13.93 -4.16
N VAL A 13 -3.76 -13.84 -4.60
CA VAL A 13 -3.03 -15.02 -5.11
C VAL A 13 -2.85 -16.08 -4.02
N LEU A 14 -2.49 -15.66 -2.81
CA LEU A 14 -2.36 -16.57 -1.67
C LEU A 14 -3.70 -17.19 -1.24
N ASP A 15 -4.80 -16.43 -1.37
CA ASP A 15 -6.17 -16.92 -1.15
C ASP A 15 -6.54 -17.99 -2.19
N ASP A 16 -6.32 -17.71 -3.48
CA ASP A 16 -6.59 -18.64 -4.58
C ASP A 16 -5.76 -19.95 -4.45
N LEU A 17 -4.59 -19.88 -3.81
CA LEU A 17 -3.72 -21.03 -3.50
C LEU A 17 -4.07 -21.73 -2.18
N GLY A 18 -5.07 -21.24 -1.42
CA GLY A 18 -5.41 -21.74 -0.09
C GLY A 18 -4.32 -21.52 0.96
N LYS A 19 -3.41 -20.54 0.74
CA LYS A 19 -2.24 -20.26 1.58
C LYS A 19 -2.36 -18.98 2.41
N ARG A 20 -3.54 -18.36 2.45
CA ARG A 20 -3.75 -17.10 3.18
C ARG A 20 -3.41 -17.15 4.66
N GLN A 21 -3.61 -18.30 5.30
CA GLN A 21 -3.33 -18.52 6.73
C GLN A 21 -1.93 -19.08 7.00
N ALA A 22 -1.12 -19.31 5.97
CA ALA A 22 0.23 -19.82 6.11
C ALA A 22 1.16 -18.75 6.72
N ASP A 23 2.19 -19.19 7.45
CA ASP A 23 3.14 -18.29 8.13
C ASP A 23 3.80 -17.32 7.14
N GLU A 24 4.18 -17.82 5.96
CA GLU A 24 4.76 -17.00 4.90
C GLU A 24 3.81 -15.90 4.42
N ALA A 25 2.50 -16.15 4.40
CA ALA A 25 1.51 -15.15 4.03
C ALA A 25 1.42 -14.04 5.08
N GLN A 26 1.45 -14.39 6.37
CA GLN A 26 1.44 -13.43 7.46
C GLN A 26 2.69 -12.54 7.44
N ILE A 27 3.86 -13.13 7.17
CA ILE A 27 5.12 -12.39 7.02
C ILE A 27 5.02 -11.39 5.85
N VAL A 28 4.50 -11.83 4.70
CA VAL A 28 4.36 -10.98 3.50
C VAL A 28 3.39 -9.83 3.75
N ILE A 29 2.23 -10.10 4.36
CA ILE A 29 1.24 -9.06 4.68
C ILE A 29 1.84 -8.03 5.64
N GLY A 30 2.51 -8.48 6.70
CA GLY A 30 3.17 -7.58 7.66
C GLY A 30 4.27 -6.73 7.02
N ALA A 31 5.12 -7.34 6.19
CA ALA A 31 6.19 -6.64 5.47
C ALA A 31 5.63 -5.63 4.45
N ALA A 32 4.55 -5.98 3.75
CA ALA A 32 3.92 -5.09 2.78
C ALA A 32 3.27 -3.87 3.44
N VAL A 33 2.66 -4.01 4.63
CA VAL A 33 2.16 -2.88 5.41
C VAL A 33 3.30 -1.92 5.80
N LEU A 34 4.46 -2.44 6.24
CA LEU A 34 5.63 -1.61 6.54
C LEU A 34 6.19 -0.94 5.30
N ASP A 35 6.21 -1.65 4.18
CA ASP A 35 6.63 -1.13 2.86
C ASP A 35 5.75 0.04 2.41
N ASP A 36 4.43 -0.03 2.64
CA ASP A 36 3.49 1.05 2.34
C ASP A 36 3.76 2.30 3.19
N ILE A 37 4.04 2.14 4.49
CA ILE A 37 4.40 3.25 5.37
C ILE A 37 5.70 3.92 4.87
N LEU A 38 6.72 3.14 4.55
CA LEU A 38 7.98 3.66 4.01
C LEU A 38 7.78 4.30 2.64
N GLY A 39 6.91 3.72 1.80
CA GLY A 39 6.52 4.27 0.51
C GLY A 39 5.88 5.65 0.63
N VAL A 40 4.95 5.79 1.57
CA VAL A 40 4.29 7.07 1.86
C VAL A 40 5.28 8.13 2.36
N LEU A 41 6.23 7.76 3.24
CA LEU A 41 7.31 8.65 3.67
C LEU A 41 8.20 9.08 2.51
N ALA A 42 8.59 8.13 1.65
CA ALA A 42 9.38 8.42 0.46
C ALA A 42 8.62 9.32 -0.54
N LEU A 43 7.30 9.11 -0.70
CA LEU A 43 6.45 9.95 -1.53
C LEU A 43 6.42 11.39 -1.01
N ALA A 44 6.24 11.57 0.29
CA ALA A 44 6.23 12.89 0.92
C ALA A 44 7.56 13.63 0.71
N PHE A 45 8.68 12.90 0.87
CA PHE A 45 10.02 13.44 0.61
C PHE A 45 10.18 13.87 -0.86
N LEU A 46 9.82 13.00 -1.80
CA LEU A 46 9.90 13.29 -3.24
C LEU A 46 9.00 14.45 -3.64
N TYR A 47 7.79 14.52 -3.09
CA TYR A 47 6.87 15.61 -3.36
C TYR A 47 7.42 16.98 -2.91
N GLN A 48 8.05 17.03 -1.73
CA GLN A 48 8.69 18.27 -1.24
C GLN A 48 9.89 18.65 -2.10
N PHE A 49 10.72 17.69 -2.45
CA PHE A 49 11.87 17.91 -3.33
C PHE A 49 11.42 18.47 -4.69
N ALA A 50 10.38 17.88 -5.28
CA ALA A 50 9.83 18.31 -6.56
C ALA A 50 9.20 19.72 -6.50
N SER A 51 8.51 20.04 -5.39
CA SER A 51 7.76 21.30 -5.26
C SER A 51 8.65 22.50 -4.90
N ARG A 52 9.75 22.29 -4.19
CA ARG A 52 10.58 23.37 -3.63
C ARG A 52 12.00 23.42 -4.17
N HIS A 53 12.43 22.42 -4.95
CA HIS A 53 13.80 22.22 -5.44
C HIS A 53 14.89 22.25 -4.36
N GLU A 54 14.50 22.25 -3.09
CA GLU A 54 15.39 22.23 -1.94
C GLU A 54 14.95 21.13 -0.98
N VAL A 55 15.92 20.34 -0.50
CA VAL A 55 15.68 19.37 0.57
C VAL A 55 15.77 20.11 1.89
N SER A 56 14.66 20.57 2.41
CA SER A 56 14.57 21.08 3.76
C SER A 56 14.38 19.93 4.74
N LEU A 57 15.42 19.62 5.53
CA LEU A 57 15.33 18.63 6.61
C LEU A 57 14.22 18.99 7.61
N ALA A 58 13.98 20.28 7.84
CA ALA A 58 12.88 20.76 8.68
C ALA A 58 11.51 20.40 8.09
N ALA A 59 11.31 20.62 6.78
CA ALA A 59 10.05 20.31 6.12
C ALA A 59 9.82 18.80 6.01
N THR A 60 10.88 18.01 5.73
CA THR A 60 10.81 16.54 5.74
C THR A 60 10.51 16.01 7.14
N GLY A 61 11.15 16.57 8.17
CA GLY A 61 10.89 16.26 9.57
C GLY A 61 9.46 16.60 9.98
N GLN A 62 8.92 17.71 9.51
CA GLN A 62 7.54 18.13 9.78
C GLN A 62 6.52 17.14 9.17
N VAL A 63 6.74 16.65 7.95
CA VAL A 63 5.89 15.63 7.33
C VAL A 63 6.04 14.29 8.02
N ALA A 64 7.26 13.87 8.35
CA ALA A 64 7.50 12.63 9.10
C ALA A 64 6.84 12.69 10.51
N LEU A 65 6.95 13.83 11.19
CA LEU A 65 6.28 14.08 12.47
C LEU A 65 4.75 14.03 12.31
N PHE A 66 4.21 14.66 11.26
CA PHE A 66 2.78 14.62 10.97
C PHE A 66 2.30 13.18 10.74
N ILE A 67 3.02 12.40 9.93
CA ILE A 67 2.71 10.98 9.69
C ILE A 67 2.78 10.19 11.02
N GLY A 68 3.82 10.41 11.81
CA GLY A 68 3.96 9.77 13.11
C GLY A 68 2.82 10.10 14.05
N LEU A 69 2.50 11.39 14.23
CA LEU A 69 1.37 11.85 15.04
C LEU A 69 0.03 11.31 14.51
N PHE A 70 -0.10 11.28 13.20
CA PHE A 70 -1.30 10.78 12.55
C PHE A 70 -1.49 9.28 12.77
N LEU A 71 -0.44 8.47 12.62
CA LEU A 71 -0.45 7.04 12.92
C LEU A 71 -0.72 6.77 14.42
N MET A 72 -0.21 7.63 15.30
CA MET A 72 -0.49 7.54 16.75
C MET A 72 -1.92 7.98 17.09
N ALA A 73 -2.47 8.97 16.39
CA ALA A 73 -3.84 9.44 16.60
C ALA A 73 -4.89 8.50 15.98
N SER A 74 -4.51 7.76 14.95
CA SER A 74 -5.43 6.89 14.19
C SER A 74 -6.19 5.88 15.06
N PRO A 75 -5.59 5.19 16.04
CA PRO A 75 -6.31 4.28 16.93
C PRO A 75 -7.34 5.00 17.82
N VAL A 76 -7.03 6.23 18.24
CA VAL A 76 -7.95 7.06 19.05
C VAL A 76 -9.18 7.42 18.23
N VAL A 77 -8.96 7.86 16.99
CA VAL A 77 -10.05 8.21 16.06
C VAL A 77 -10.88 6.97 15.72
N ALA A 78 -10.24 5.83 15.50
CA ALA A 78 -10.92 4.56 15.25
C ALA A 78 -11.83 4.16 16.43
N LYS A 79 -11.36 4.35 17.68
CA LYS A 79 -12.15 4.07 18.87
C LYS A 79 -13.32 5.01 19.01
N LEU A 80 -13.12 6.31 18.78
CA LEU A 80 -14.19 7.31 18.81
C LEU A 80 -15.24 7.01 17.74
N ALA A 81 -14.81 6.74 16.51
CA ALA A 81 -15.68 6.34 15.42
C ALA A 81 -16.41 5.03 15.74
N GLY A 82 -15.71 4.02 16.26
CA GLY A 82 -16.30 2.75 16.70
C GLY A 82 -17.34 2.93 17.79
N GLY A 83 -17.07 3.75 18.82
CA GLY A 83 -18.01 4.06 19.89
C GLY A 83 -19.27 4.77 19.40
N ILE A 84 -19.11 5.73 18.45
CA ILE A 84 -20.25 6.41 17.82
C ILE A 84 -21.07 5.41 17.00
N ILE A 85 -20.42 4.56 16.22
CA ILE A 85 -21.08 3.56 15.39
C ILE A 85 -21.83 2.55 16.25
N ASP A 86 -21.19 1.97 17.28
CA ASP A 86 -21.84 0.99 18.17
C ASP A 86 -23.05 1.60 18.87
N HIS A 87 -22.98 2.87 19.25
CA HIS A 87 -24.08 3.57 19.87
C HIS A 87 -25.31 3.77 18.95
N TYR A 88 -25.05 4.09 17.69
CA TYR A 88 -26.12 4.31 16.70
C TYR A 88 -26.59 3.01 16.05
N ASP A 89 -25.71 2.03 15.84
CA ASP A 89 -26.02 0.74 15.23
C ASP A 89 -26.93 -0.12 16.11
N GLN A 90 -26.79 -0.02 17.44
CA GLN A 90 -27.68 -0.71 18.40
C GLN A 90 -29.08 -0.08 18.46
N ARG A 91 -29.27 1.17 18.06
CA ARG A 91 -30.54 1.90 18.13
C ARG A 91 -31.28 2.01 16.79
N ALA A 92 -30.54 2.05 15.70
CA ALA A 92 -31.14 2.07 14.36
C ALA A 92 -30.13 1.49 13.39
N ALA A 93 -30.40 0.32 12.80
CA ALA A 93 -29.61 -0.23 11.71
C ALA A 93 -29.81 0.68 10.46
N THR A 94 -29.13 1.82 10.44
CA THR A 94 -29.22 2.77 9.33
C THR A 94 -28.34 2.25 8.19
N PRO A 95 -28.92 1.83 7.06
CA PRO A 95 -28.12 1.34 5.94
C PRO A 95 -27.14 2.40 5.46
N GLY A 96 -25.89 2.02 5.24
CA GLY A 96 -24.86 2.92 4.71
C GLY A 96 -24.13 3.81 5.73
N LEU A 97 -24.52 3.81 7.00
CA LEU A 97 -23.87 4.63 8.03
C LEU A 97 -22.35 4.38 8.11
N LEU A 98 -21.94 3.11 8.13
CA LEU A 98 -20.53 2.71 8.19
C LEU A 98 -19.73 3.22 7.01
N VAL A 99 -20.27 3.10 5.80
CA VAL A 99 -19.65 3.57 4.56
C VAL A 99 -19.53 5.08 4.57
N THR A 100 -20.59 5.78 4.96
CA THR A 100 -20.60 7.25 5.03
C THR A 100 -19.57 7.76 6.04
N MET A 101 -19.47 7.15 7.21
CA MET A 101 -18.49 7.53 8.22
C MET A 101 -17.06 7.23 7.78
N ALA A 102 -16.82 6.08 7.13
CA ALA A 102 -15.51 5.75 6.57
C ALA A 102 -15.09 6.76 5.49
N LEU A 103 -16.01 7.09 4.57
CA LEU A 103 -15.74 8.10 3.53
C LEU A 103 -15.50 9.48 4.14
N ALA A 104 -16.30 9.90 5.14
CA ALA A 104 -16.09 11.17 5.84
C ALA A 104 -14.71 11.21 6.51
N LEU A 105 -14.26 10.10 7.12
CA LEU A 105 -12.95 9.99 7.73
C LEU A 105 -11.83 10.07 6.69
N ILE A 106 -11.97 9.36 5.57
CA ILE A 106 -11.02 9.40 4.45
C ILE A 106 -10.89 10.84 3.92
N LEU A 107 -12.01 11.52 3.70
CA LEU A 107 -12.01 12.90 3.20
C LEU A 107 -11.41 13.87 4.20
N LEU A 108 -11.78 13.76 5.49
CA LEU A 108 -11.23 14.59 6.55
C LEU A 108 -9.71 14.43 6.64
N PHE A 109 -9.23 13.20 6.61
CA PHE A 109 -7.82 12.90 6.72
C PHE A 109 -7.04 13.29 5.47
N SER A 110 -7.64 13.15 4.30
CA SER A 110 -7.06 13.65 3.06
C SER A 110 -6.96 15.17 3.05
N TRP A 111 -7.97 15.87 3.58
CA TRP A 111 -7.94 17.33 3.75
C TRP A 111 -6.85 17.77 4.74
N LEU A 112 -6.74 17.07 5.90
CA LEU A 112 -5.68 17.35 6.88
C LEU A 112 -4.28 17.11 6.29
N ALA A 113 -4.09 16.01 5.54
CA ALA A 113 -2.84 15.72 4.86
C ALA A 113 -2.47 16.86 3.88
N HIS A 114 -3.45 17.33 3.09
CA HIS A 114 -3.24 18.43 2.16
C HIS A 114 -2.89 19.75 2.89
N ALA A 115 -3.56 20.04 4.00
CA ALA A 115 -3.30 21.26 4.79
C ALA A 115 -1.86 21.34 5.34
N VAL A 116 -1.20 20.20 5.53
CA VAL A 116 0.23 20.13 5.95
C VAL A 116 1.20 19.97 4.77
N GLY A 117 0.70 20.06 3.53
CA GLY A 117 1.52 19.93 2.32
C GLY A 117 1.86 18.49 1.94
N ALA A 118 1.11 17.50 2.44
CA ALA A 118 1.26 16.11 2.08
C ALA A 118 0.27 15.70 0.97
N PRO A 119 0.57 14.67 0.15
CA PRO A 119 -0.36 14.16 -0.85
C PRO A 119 -1.67 13.65 -0.24
N LEU A 120 -2.81 13.90 -0.90
CA LEU A 120 -4.15 13.49 -0.44
C LEU A 120 -4.28 11.99 -0.13
N ILE A 121 -3.58 11.17 -0.90
CA ILE A 121 -3.61 9.71 -0.73
C ILE A 121 -3.10 9.26 0.64
N MET A 122 -2.20 10.04 1.26
CA MET A 122 -1.69 9.76 2.60
C MET A 122 -2.80 9.79 3.65
N GLY A 123 -3.73 10.74 3.52
CA GLY A 123 -4.88 10.81 4.41
C GLY A 123 -5.79 9.60 4.27
N GLY A 124 -6.07 9.18 3.03
CA GLY A 124 -6.83 7.96 2.76
C GLY A 124 -6.19 6.70 3.34
N PHE A 125 -4.88 6.54 3.16
CA PHE A 125 -4.10 5.42 3.71
C PHE A 125 -4.17 5.41 5.25
N ALA A 126 -3.98 6.54 5.88
CA ALA A 126 -4.01 6.65 7.32
C ALA A 126 -5.43 6.41 7.89
N ALA A 127 -6.50 6.87 7.20
CA ALA A 127 -7.87 6.51 7.56
C ALA A 127 -8.09 4.98 7.47
N GLY A 128 -7.54 4.35 6.42
CA GLY A 128 -7.57 2.89 6.26
C GLY A 128 -6.88 2.16 7.41
N ILE A 129 -5.68 2.61 7.81
CA ILE A 129 -4.98 2.05 8.98
C ILE A 129 -5.80 2.23 10.26
N ALA A 130 -6.37 3.42 10.47
CA ALA A 130 -7.18 3.72 11.64
C ALA A 130 -8.38 2.76 11.80
N LEU A 131 -8.98 2.38 10.68
CA LEU A 131 -10.15 1.50 10.63
C LEU A 131 -9.78 0.01 10.48
N SER A 132 -8.51 -0.32 10.27
CA SER A 132 -8.02 -1.69 10.08
C SER A 132 -7.79 -2.40 11.42
N GLN A 133 -8.15 -3.69 11.48
CA GLN A 133 -7.78 -4.57 12.60
C GLN A 133 -6.34 -5.08 12.53
N HIS A 134 -5.74 -5.06 11.34
CA HIS A 134 -4.45 -5.70 11.10
C HIS A 134 -3.28 -4.90 11.68
N PHE A 135 -3.53 -3.63 12.03
CA PHE A 135 -2.53 -2.79 12.67
C PHE A 135 -2.57 -2.95 14.20
N ARG A 136 -2.40 -4.19 14.67
CA ARG A 136 -2.04 -4.42 16.06
C ARG A 136 -0.59 -4.01 16.24
N PHE A 137 -0.38 -2.92 16.95
CA PHE A 137 0.95 -2.50 17.37
C PHE A 137 1.55 -3.54 18.33
N ASP A 138 2.19 -4.55 17.79
CA ASP A 138 3.10 -5.43 18.52
C ASP A 138 4.25 -4.62 19.18
N VAL A 139 4.48 -3.42 18.65
CA VAL A 139 5.38 -2.40 19.22
C VAL A 139 4.95 -1.96 20.63
N MET A 140 3.65 -1.81 20.93
CA MET A 140 3.19 -1.44 22.26
C MET A 140 3.43 -2.56 23.28
N HIS A 141 3.31 -3.81 22.86
CA HIS A 141 3.65 -4.96 23.70
C HIS A 141 5.16 -5.00 23.99
N ARG A 142 6.00 -4.66 23.03
CA ARG A 142 7.48 -4.57 23.18
C ARG A 142 7.91 -3.36 24.00
N LEU A 143 7.12 -2.29 24.04
CA LEU A 143 7.38 -1.10 24.88
C LEU A 143 6.92 -1.26 26.34
N GLY A 144 6.45 -2.46 26.75
CA GLY A 144 6.06 -2.74 28.12
C GLY A 144 4.77 -2.06 28.56
N LEU A 145 3.88 -1.72 27.64
CA LEU A 145 2.57 -1.14 27.89
C LEU A 145 1.43 -2.14 27.54
N PRO A 146 1.42 -3.33 28.20
CA PRO A 146 0.39 -4.34 27.94
C PRO A 146 -0.97 -3.83 28.44
N GLY A 147 -1.95 -3.82 27.54
CA GLY A 147 -3.32 -3.42 27.85
C GLY A 147 -3.84 -2.21 27.05
N LEU A 148 -2.96 -1.36 26.52
CA LEU A 148 -3.35 -0.27 25.63
C LEU A 148 -3.78 -0.79 24.25
N ASP A 149 -3.24 -1.90 23.81
CA ASP A 149 -3.61 -2.61 22.57
C ASP A 149 -5.10 -2.96 22.53
N LYS A 150 -5.66 -3.42 23.68
CA LYS A 150 -7.11 -3.70 23.80
C LYS A 150 -7.97 -2.44 23.83
N TRP A 151 -7.37 -1.32 24.21
CA TRP A 151 -8.09 -0.04 24.32
C TRP A 151 -8.26 0.67 22.99
N PHE A 152 -7.33 0.49 22.07
CA PHE A 152 -7.25 1.24 20.81
C PHE A 152 -7.67 0.45 19.55
N ALA A 153 -7.83 -0.88 19.64
CA ALA A 153 -8.28 -1.66 18.50
C ALA A 153 -9.81 -1.49 18.28
N PRO A 154 -10.26 -1.21 17.04
CA PRO A 154 -11.69 -1.28 16.73
C PRO A 154 -12.21 -2.71 17.01
N SER A 155 -13.50 -2.83 17.34
CA SER A 155 -14.07 -4.16 17.59
C SER A 155 -13.92 -5.03 16.32
N PRO A 156 -13.60 -6.33 16.45
CA PRO A 156 -13.47 -7.24 15.31
C PRO A 156 -14.69 -7.25 14.39
N ARG A 157 -15.88 -7.08 14.97
CA ARG A 157 -17.15 -7.01 14.23
C ARG A 157 -17.24 -5.77 13.36
N LEU A 158 -16.82 -4.61 13.90
CA LEU A 158 -16.89 -3.34 13.18
C LEU A 158 -15.99 -3.33 11.94
N ALA A 159 -14.73 -3.78 12.09
CA ALA A 159 -13.80 -3.77 10.98
C ALA A 159 -14.20 -4.77 9.89
N HIS A 160 -14.72 -5.96 10.26
CA HIS A 160 -15.22 -6.93 9.28
C HIS A 160 -16.42 -6.38 8.50
N ARG A 161 -17.41 -5.79 9.20
CA ARG A 161 -18.58 -5.16 8.57
C ARG A 161 -18.18 -3.99 7.68
N LEU A 162 -17.21 -3.18 8.11
CA LEU A 162 -16.69 -2.08 7.32
C LEU A 162 -16.02 -2.60 6.04
N GLU A 163 -15.17 -3.62 6.14
CA GLU A 163 -14.54 -4.26 4.98
C GLU A 163 -15.58 -4.77 3.99
N GLU A 164 -16.61 -5.49 4.47
CA GLU A 164 -17.68 -6.00 3.63
C GLU A 164 -18.44 -4.88 2.92
N GLN A 165 -18.80 -3.82 3.65
CA GLN A 165 -19.57 -2.71 3.09
C GLN A 165 -18.74 -1.81 2.16
N MET A 166 -17.42 -1.73 2.35
CA MET A 166 -16.51 -1.00 1.46
C MET A 166 -16.15 -1.78 0.19
N ARG A 167 -16.30 -3.12 0.18
CA ARG A 167 -15.99 -3.95 -1.00
C ARG A 167 -16.64 -3.47 -2.30
N PRO A 168 -17.93 -3.14 -2.36
CA PRO A 168 -18.54 -2.66 -3.59
C PRO A 168 -17.89 -1.39 -4.13
N LEU A 169 -17.52 -0.46 -3.24
CA LEU A 169 -16.80 0.76 -3.62
C LEU A 169 -15.42 0.44 -4.17
N ILE A 170 -14.67 -0.44 -3.49
CA ILE A 170 -13.35 -0.87 -3.94
C ILE A 170 -13.46 -1.53 -5.32
N HIS A 171 -14.41 -2.44 -5.51
CA HIS A 171 -14.62 -3.12 -6.80
C HIS A 171 -15.03 -2.17 -7.93
N THR A 172 -15.73 -1.08 -7.61
CA THR A 172 -16.15 -0.08 -8.59
C THR A 172 -15.03 0.92 -8.90
N PHE A 173 -14.41 1.49 -7.86
CA PHE A 173 -13.42 2.56 -8.04
C PHE A 173 -12.04 2.08 -8.45
N SER A 174 -11.62 0.87 -8.04
CA SER A 174 -10.30 0.34 -8.44
C SER A 174 -10.17 0.17 -9.96
N PRO A 175 -11.09 -0.47 -10.69
CA PRO A 175 -11.01 -0.54 -12.15
C PRO A 175 -11.06 0.85 -12.80
N LEU A 176 -11.92 1.75 -12.31
CA LEU A 176 -12.01 3.12 -12.81
C LEU A 176 -10.67 3.86 -12.65
N PHE A 177 -10.02 3.71 -11.49
CA PHE A 177 -8.69 4.27 -11.27
C PHE A 177 -7.67 3.75 -12.28
N PHE A 178 -7.60 2.43 -12.49
CA PHE A 178 -6.68 1.86 -13.47
C PHE A 178 -6.97 2.30 -14.90
N VAL A 179 -8.25 2.40 -15.28
CA VAL A 179 -8.65 2.93 -16.59
C VAL A 179 -8.23 4.39 -16.72
N MET A 180 -8.49 5.23 -15.72
CA MET A 180 -8.10 6.64 -15.74
C MET A 180 -6.57 6.81 -15.82
N VAL A 181 -5.82 6.01 -15.08
CA VAL A 181 -4.34 5.98 -15.21
C VAL A 181 -3.95 5.55 -16.62
N GLY A 182 -4.54 4.48 -17.15
CA GLY A 182 -4.27 4.00 -18.51
C GLY A 182 -4.56 5.06 -19.59
N VAL A 183 -5.69 5.76 -19.47
CA VAL A 183 -6.08 6.84 -20.40
C VAL A 183 -5.15 8.06 -20.28
N SER A 184 -4.65 8.34 -19.07
CA SER A 184 -3.68 9.44 -18.84
C SER A 184 -2.32 9.14 -19.48
N LEU A 185 -2.04 7.88 -19.82
CA LEU A 185 -0.80 7.47 -20.45
C LEU A 185 -0.81 7.89 -21.93
N ASN A 186 -0.09 8.94 -22.27
CA ASN A 186 0.12 9.26 -23.65
C ASN A 186 1.22 8.37 -24.26
N LEU A 187 0.83 7.14 -24.60
CA LEU A 187 1.76 6.15 -25.18
C LEU A 187 2.33 6.57 -26.54
N ASN A 188 1.70 7.55 -27.20
CA ASN A 188 2.20 8.09 -28.48
C ASN A 188 3.42 8.99 -28.31
N THR A 189 3.67 9.51 -27.11
CA THR A 189 4.88 10.31 -26.84
C THR A 189 6.10 9.46 -26.52
N VAL A 190 5.91 8.16 -26.37
CA VAL A 190 6.97 7.22 -26.03
C VAL A 190 7.57 6.67 -27.33
N ASP A 191 8.86 6.84 -27.51
CA ASP A 191 9.58 6.16 -28.58
C ASP A 191 9.85 4.70 -28.18
N TRP A 192 8.95 3.81 -28.60
CA TRP A 192 9.06 2.36 -28.37
C TRP A 192 10.21 1.71 -29.13
N SER A 193 10.78 2.40 -30.15
CA SER A 193 11.95 1.94 -30.83
C SER A 193 13.25 2.27 -30.11
N SER A 194 13.19 3.13 -29.10
CA SER A 194 14.35 3.51 -28.31
C SER A 194 14.93 2.32 -27.53
N PRO A 195 16.18 1.92 -27.77
CA PRO A 195 16.84 0.86 -27.00
C PRO A 195 16.91 1.19 -25.50
N ARG A 196 16.94 2.47 -25.13
CA ARG A 196 17.03 2.95 -23.75
C ARG A 196 15.82 2.54 -22.92
N VAL A 197 14.59 2.60 -23.48
CA VAL A 197 13.36 2.19 -22.79
C VAL A 197 13.45 0.71 -22.39
N TRP A 198 13.89 -0.15 -23.32
CA TRP A 198 13.97 -1.59 -23.09
C TRP A 198 15.15 -1.97 -22.18
N GLN A 199 16.31 -1.34 -22.33
CA GLN A 199 17.46 -1.57 -21.47
C GLN A 199 17.16 -1.15 -20.03
N LEU A 200 16.62 0.06 -19.85
CA LEU A 200 16.24 0.56 -18.53
C LEU A 200 15.13 -0.28 -17.92
N GLY A 201 14.07 -0.58 -18.66
CA GLY A 201 13.00 -1.45 -18.23
C GLY A 201 13.48 -2.83 -17.80
N GLY A 202 14.32 -3.48 -18.62
CA GLY A 202 14.91 -4.78 -18.31
C GLY A 202 15.80 -4.75 -17.07
N ALA A 203 16.66 -3.74 -16.94
CA ALA A 203 17.50 -3.57 -15.76
C ALA A 203 16.67 -3.36 -14.49
N LEU A 204 15.64 -2.50 -14.55
CA LEU A 204 14.76 -2.24 -13.41
C LEU A 204 13.93 -3.47 -13.03
N ILE A 205 13.46 -4.27 -13.99
CA ILE A 205 12.78 -5.55 -13.72
C ILE A 205 13.74 -6.50 -13.00
N ALA A 206 14.95 -6.66 -13.50
CA ALA A 206 15.95 -7.52 -12.87
C ALA A 206 16.24 -7.10 -11.43
N VAL A 207 16.42 -5.79 -11.19
CA VAL A 207 16.63 -5.23 -9.84
C VAL A 207 15.39 -5.43 -8.95
N ALA A 208 14.18 -5.23 -9.48
CA ALA A 208 12.94 -5.40 -8.75
C ALA A 208 12.75 -6.86 -8.26
N PHE A 209 13.00 -7.83 -9.12
CA PHE A 209 12.94 -9.24 -8.76
C PHE A 209 14.09 -9.63 -7.82
N ALA A 210 15.33 -9.29 -8.18
CA ALA A 210 16.50 -9.65 -7.38
C ALA A 210 16.41 -9.07 -5.96
N GLY A 211 16.01 -7.81 -5.80
CA GLY A 211 15.90 -7.17 -4.49
C GLY A 211 14.85 -7.82 -3.59
N LYS A 212 13.66 -8.14 -4.13
CA LYS A 212 12.61 -8.78 -3.34
C LYS A 212 12.92 -10.26 -3.05
N LEU A 213 13.50 -10.98 -3.99
CA LEU A 213 13.98 -12.35 -3.74
C LEU A 213 15.09 -12.36 -2.70
N ALA A 214 16.06 -11.46 -2.80
CA ALA A 214 17.14 -11.34 -1.81
C ALA A 214 16.57 -11.03 -0.40
N ALA A 215 15.57 -10.16 -0.29
CA ALA A 215 14.91 -9.88 0.98
C ALA A 215 14.24 -11.13 1.57
N GLY A 216 13.61 -11.97 0.73
CA GLY A 216 13.07 -13.26 1.16
C GLY A 216 14.12 -14.19 1.77
N PHE A 217 15.33 -14.19 1.23
CA PHE A 217 16.44 -15.01 1.75
C PHE A 217 17.04 -14.50 3.07
N LEU A 218 16.74 -13.27 3.49
CA LEU A 218 17.17 -12.75 4.80
C LEU A 218 16.31 -13.24 5.96
N ILE A 219 15.16 -13.84 5.68
CA ILE A 219 14.23 -14.33 6.69
C ILE A 219 14.65 -15.73 7.14
N ARG A 220 14.53 -16.01 8.43
CA ARG A 220 14.89 -17.32 9.01
C ARG A 220 13.78 -18.35 8.79
N GLU A 221 13.63 -18.78 7.55
CA GLU A 221 12.64 -19.77 7.10
C GLU A 221 13.29 -20.80 6.18
N SER A 222 12.56 -21.87 5.83
CA SER A 222 13.02 -22.84 4.84
C SER A 222 13.23 -22.18 3.47
N ARG A 223 14.16 -22.70 2.67
CA ARG A 223 14.45 -22.14 1.34
C ARG A 223 13.21 -22.06 0.43
N PHE A 224 12.29 -23.01 0.59
CA PHE A 224 11.03 -23.01 -0.12
C PHE A 224 10.17 -21.79 0.25
N ARG A 225 9.99 -21.53 1.57
CA ARG A 225 9.24 -20.38 2.08
C ARG A 225 9.94 -19.06 1.78
N GLN A 226 11.26 -18.99 1.88
CA GLN A 226 12.05 -17.80 1.51
C GLN A 226 11.76 -17.36 0.07
N MET A 227 11.77 -18.30 -0.87
CA MET A 227 11.45 -18.02 -2.27
C MET A 227 9.98 -17.62 -2.44
N ALA A 228 9.05 -18.30 -1.77
CA ALA A 228 7.63 -17.95 -1.80
C ALA A 228 7.38 -16.52 -1.28
N ILE A 229 8.01 -16.14 -0.14
CA ILE A 229 7.93 -14.78 0.43
C ILE A 229 8.51 -13.76 -0.57
N GLY A 230 9.70 -14.02 -1.11
CA GLY A 230 10.32 -13.14 -2.09
C GLY A 230 9.43 -12.91 -3.31
N LEU A 231 8.91 -13.98 -3.92
CA LEU A 231 8.00 -13.91 -5.07
C LEU A 231 6.68 -13.20 -4.73
N ALA A 232 6.12 -13.44 -3.54
CA ALA A 232 4.88 -12.82 -3.09
C ALA A 232 5.04 -11.30 -2.83
N MET A 233 6.26 -10.83 -2.62
CA MET A 233 6.56 -9.39 -2.44
C MET A 233 6.92 -8.66 -3.75
N VAL A 234 7.05 -9.36 -4.89
CA VAL A 234 7.35 -8.73 -6.18
C VAL A 234 6.18 -7.90 -6.74
N PRO A 235 4.89 -8.32 -6.61
CA PRO A 235 3.79 -7.62 -7.25
C PRO A 235 3.81 -6.13 -6.98
N ARG A 236 3.70 -5.33 -8.03
CA ARG A 236 3.54 -3.87 -7.97
C ARG A 236 2.10 -3.54 -8.27
N GLY A 237 1.62 -2.41 -7.78
CA GLY A 237 0.24 -1.99 -7.99
C GLY A 237 0.13 -0.50 -8.24
N GLU A 238 -1.01 0.01 -7.86
CA GLU A 238 -1.43 1.39 -8.01
C GLU A 238 -0.44 2.40 -7.42
N VAL A 239 0.16 2.08 -6.29
CA VAL A 239 1.12 2.96 -5.62
C VAL A 239 2.32 3.25 -6.53
N GLY A 240 2.85 2.22 -7.21
CA GLY A 240 3.94 2.38 -8.17
C GLY A 240 3.57 3.31 -9.33
N LEU A 241 2.33 3.20 -9.85
CA LEU A 241 1.82 4.08 -10.91
C LEU A 241 1.67 5.52 -10.44
N ILE A 242 1.17 5.74 -9.21
CA ILE A 242 1.05 7.07 -8.62
C ILE A 242 2.43 7.73 -8.51
N PHE A 243 3.45 7.01 -8.03
CA PHE A 243 4.82 7.53 -7.97
C PHE A 243 5.39 7.87 -9.35
N ALA A 244 5.17 7.01 -10.34
CA ALA A 244 5.64 7.26 -11.70
C ALA A 244 4.95 8.48 -12.31
N GLN A 245 3.62 8.57 -12.15
CA GLN A 245 2.83 9.70 -12.65
C GLN A 245 3.21 11.02 -11.98
N LEU A 246 3.42 11.00 -10.66
CA LEU A 246 3.89 12.19 -9.93
C LEU A 246 5.27 12.63 -10.43
N GLY A 247 6.19 11.67 -10.63
CA GLY A 247 7.52 11.96 -11.13
C GLY A 247 7.50 12.59 -12.53
N LEU A 248 6.61 12.11 -13.41
CA LEU A 248 6.40 12.69 -14.72
C LEU A 248 5.79 14.10 -14.64
N ASN A 249 4.72 14.28 -13.87
CA ASN A 249 4.03 15.57 -13.73
C ASN A 249 4.92 16.66 -13.12
N GLN A 250 5.89 16.28 -12.28
CA GLN A 250 6.85 17.20 -11.67
C GLN A 250 8.15 17.34 -12.49
N ALA A 251 8.17 16.81 -13.72
CA ALA A 251 9.34 16.83 -14.60
C ALA A 251 10.64 16.23 -13.98
N ILE A 252 10.49 15.33 -12.99
CA ILE A 252 11.59 14.56 -12.39
C ILE A 252 11.97 13.39 -13.31
N LEU A 253 10.97 12.81 -13.97
CA LEU A 253 11.12 11.71 -14.91
C LEU A 253 10.91 12.21 -16.33
N ASP A 254 11.78 11.81 -17.25
CA ASP A 254 11.54 11.95 -18.68
C ASP A 254 10.55 10.88 -19.19
N ALA A 255 10.02 11.08 -20.37
CA ALA A 255 9.03 10.19 -20.98
C ALA A 255 9.54 8.74 -21.17
N GLU A 256 10.83 8.57 -21.51
CA GLU A 256 11.43 7.24 -21.67
C GLU A 256 11.55 6.49 -20.34
N THR A 257 12.00 7.17 -19.28
CA THR A 257 12.06 6.58 -17.92
C THR A 257 10.68 6.24 -17.39
N TYR A 258 9.70 7.11 -17.65
CA TYR A 258 8.30 6.83 -17.29
C TYR A 258 7.78 5.60 -18.02
N ALA A 259 7.99 5.49 -19.32
CA ALA A 259 7.62 4.32 -20.11
C ALA A 259 8.28 3.03 -19.60
N ALA A 260 9.58 3.08 -19.31
CA ALA A 260 10.29 1.97 -18.71
C ALA A 260 9.67 1.54 -17.37
N LEU A 261 9.32 2.48 -16.50
CA LEU A 261 8.64 2.20 -15.22
C LEU A 261 7.26 1.56 -15.41
N LEU A 262 6.50 1.98 -16.44
CA LEU A 262 5.21 1.35 -16.74
C LEU A 262 5.37 -0.12 -17.16
N ILE A 263 6.35 -0.42 -18.01
CA ILE A 263 6.67 -1.80 -18.39
C ILE A 263 7.03 -2.62 -17.14
N VAL A 264 7.87 -2.05 -16.28
CA VAL A 264 8.27 -2.71 -15.01
C VAL A 264 7.05 -3.00 -14.15
N ILE A 265 6.19 -2.01 -13.91
CA ILE A 265 5.00 -2.17 -13.08
C ILE A 265 4.06 -3.22 -13.68
N ALA A 266 3.81 -3.16 -14.98
CA ALA A 266 2.95 -4.12 -15.67
C ALA A 266 3.49 -5.56 -15.54
N LEU A 267 4.77 -5.78 -15.86
CA LEU A 267 5.37 -7.12 -15.78
C LEU A 267 5.48 -7.64 -14.34
N THR A 268 5.87 -6.79 -13.39
CA THR A 268 5.96 -7.18 -11.98
C THR A 268 4.59 -7.34 -11.31
N THR A 269 3.52 -6.85 -11.93
CA THR A 269 2.14 -7.10 -11.50
C THR A 269 1.63 -8.45 -12.03
N VAL A 270 1.86 -8.71 -13.32
CA VAL A 270 1.29 -9.87 -14.02
C VAL A 270 2.09 -11.15 -13.79
N ALA A 271 3.42 -11.10 -13.82
CA ALA A 271 4.26 -12.31 -13.75
C ALA A 271 4.25 -13.03 -12.38
N PRO A 272 4.32 -12.36 -11.21
CA PRO A 272 4.45 -13.04 -9.92
C PRO A 272 3.30 -13.99 -9.56
N PRO A 273 2.02 -13.71 -9.85
CA PRO A 273 0.94 -14.66 -9.63
C PRO A 273 1.19 -16.03 -10.28
N PHE A 274 1.65 -16.04 -11.52
CA PHE A 274 1.95 -17.27 -12.25
C PHE A 274 3.20 -17.96 -11.69
N LEU A 275 4.24 -17.17 -11.37
CA LEU A 275 5.47 -17.70 -10.79
C LEU A 275 5.21 -18.31 -9.40
N LEU A 276 4.42 -17.65 -8.57
CA LEU A 276 4.06 -18.12 -7.25
C LEU A 276 3.23 -19.42 -7.32
N LYS A 277 2.25 -19.45 -8.22
CA LYS A 277 1.47 -20.68 -8.48
C LYS A 277 2.36 -21.83 -8.95
N ALA A 278 3.26 -21.58 -9.90
CA ALA A 278 4.22 -22.58 -10.39
C ALA A 278 5.19 -23.04 -9.28
N TRP A 279 5.56 -22.14 -8.37
CA TRP A 279 6.42 -22.46 -7.23
C TRP A 279 5.72 -23.39 -6.25
N TYR A 280 4.50 -23.06 -5.84
CA TYR A 280 3.71 -23.89 -4.92
C TYR A 280 3.33 -25.25 -5.51
N ALA A 281 3.20 -25.35 -6.84
CA ALA A 281 2.99 -26.65 -7.50
C ALA A 281 4.18 -27.62 -7.34
N ARG A 282 5.37 -27.11 -6.97
CA ARG A 282 6.58 -27.88 -6.68
C ARG A 282 6.80 -28.11 -5.19
N ALA A 283 5.82 -27.77 -4.34
CA ALA A 283 5.95 -27.97 -2.90
C ALA A 283 6.23 -29.45 -2.60
N PRO A 284 7.23 -29.76 -1.80
CA PRO A 284 7.38 -31.13 -1.29
C PRO A 284 6.14 -31.50 -0.47
N ALA A 285 5.63 -32.71 -0.69
CA ALA A 285 4.47 -33.26 0.00
C ALA A 285 4.71 -33.37 1.51
#